data_25744d602a8d1b5890224b57e731fdec
#
_entry.id   25744d602a8d1b5890224b57e731fdec
#
_cell.length_a   1.000
_cell.length_b   1.000
_cell.length_c   1.000
_cell.angle_alpha   90.00
_cell.angle_beta   90.00
_cell.angle_gamma   90.00
#
_symmetry.space_group_name_H-M   'P 1'
#
loop_
_entity.id
_entity.type
_entity.pdbx_description
1 polymer ?
#
loop_
_entity_poly.entity_id
_entity_poly.type
_entity_poly.pdbx_seq_one_letter_code
_entity_poly.pdbx_strand_id
1 'polypeptide(L)'
;MSEAEARMRGHDAYDLIEDEFNQDLNRSLGPTGPDGLFGRVADMALPSGAVVVDVGCGEGEHAVELATRFGFQVIGVDPVRRCVDAARLLAPPGCPVNFAIGTSELLPLPSGSADLIWCRDVLSLVEDQDGAYSEFRRVLKPGGRAVICQTFATSLLEPGEAAFLLPAMGCSASAMRPETTEAAINQAGLRIERRVVLGSDWGEYYQEHVPERCGHLLHAARLLREPERYITRFGKQNYDIKLGDCLWHVYCMIGKLSSRVYLLSAPNEVGMPGPTAGSAEPGG
;
A
#
# COMPACT_ATOMS: atom_id res chain seq x y z
N MET A 1 -19.14 -38.32 15.88
CA MET A 1 -18.44 -38.80 14.67
C MET A 1 -18.31 -40.30 14.79
N SER A 2 -18.96 -41.07 13.92
CA SER A 2 -18.91 -42.53 13.94
C SER A 2 -17.57 -43.03 13.35
N GLU A 3 -17.15 -44.26 13.74
CA GLU A 3 -15.98 -44.91 13.16
C GLU A 3 -16.07 -45.04 11.61
N ALA A 4 -17.28 -45.06 11.05
CA ALA A 4 -17.54 -45.03 9.62
C ALA A 4 -17.17 -43.70 8.98
N GLU A 5 -17.49 -42.56 9.64
CA GLU A 5 -17.10 -41.22 9.16
C GLU A 5 -15.58 -40.99 9.23
N ALA A 6 -14.89 -41.65 10.16
CA ALA A 6 -13.43 -41.59 10.26
C ALA A 6 -12.71 -42.44 9.19
N ARG A 7 -13.32 -43.56 8.74
CA ARG A 7 -12.79 -44.41 7.66
C ARG A 7 -12.97 -43.82 6.26
N MET A 8 -14.00 -43.01 6.01
CA MET A 8 -14.21 -42.29 4.73
C MET A 8 -13.09 -41.31 4.38
N ARG A 9 -12.26 -40.89 5.35
CA ARG A 9 -11.26 -39.83 5.15
C ARG A 9 -10.00 -40.25 4.39
N GLY A 10 -9.77 -41.51 4.09
CA GLY A 10 -8.52 -41.98 3.46
C GLY A 10 -8.59 -42.17 1.95
N HIS A 11 -9.63 -42.80 1.46
CA HIS A 11 -9.75 -43.14 0.01
C HIS A 11 -10.83 -42.34 -0.70
N ASP A 12 -11.94 -42.02 -0.03
CA ASP A 12 -13.10 -41.35 -0.64
C ASP A 12 -12.94 -39.82 -0.75
N ALA A 13 -11.94 -39.24 -0.08
CA ALA A 13 -11.71 -37.79 -0.12
C ALA A 13 -11.30 -37.29 -1.55
N TYR A 14 -10.66 -38.16 -2.33
CA TYR A 14 -10.27 -37.80 -3.70
C TYR A 14 -11.43 -37.90 -4.69
N ASP A 15 -12.41 -38.74 -4.41
CA ASP A 15 -13.64 -38.89 -5.22
C ASP A 15 -14.62 -37.72 -5.01
N LEU A 16 -14.39 -36.91 -3.95
CA LEU A 16 -15.19 -35.71 -3.65
C LEU A 16 -14.69 -34.45 -4.36
N ILE A 17 -13.46 -34.48 -4.92
CA ILE A 17 -12.92 -33.37 -5.71
C ILE A 17 -13.35 -33.60 -7.16
N GLU A 18 -14.55 -33.19 -7.49
CA GLU A 18 -15.11 -33.32 -8.81
C GLU A 18 -14.37 -32.45 -9.85
N ASP A 19 -14.32 -32.90 -11.10
CA ASP A 19 -13.74 -32.14 -12.21
C ASP A 19 -14.39 -30.76 -12.36
N GLU A 20 -15.68 -30.63 -12.03
CA GLU A 20 -16.41 -29.36 -12.04
C GLU A 20 -15.84 -28.36 -11.03
N PHE A 21 -15.45 -28.80 -9.83
CA PHE A 21 -14.80 -27.95 -8.83
C PHE A 21 -13.46 -27.40 -9.34
N ASN A 22 -12.63 -28.26 -9.95
CA ASN A 22 -11.36 -27.85 -10.55
C ASN A 22 -11.57 -26.89 -11.75
N GLN A 23 -12.60 -27.12 -12.56
CA GLN A 23 -12.95 -26.22 -13.65
C GLN A 23 -13.41 -24.87 -13.14
N ASP A 24 -14.15 -24.82 -12.03
CA ASP A 24 -14.60 -23.57 -11.43
C ASP A 24 -13.44 -22.78 -10.82
N LEU A 25 -12.49 -23.44 -10.15
CA LEU A 25 -11.27 -22.81 -9.63
C LEU A 25 -10.37 -22.23 -10.74
N ASN A 26 -10.45 -22.73 -11.96
CA ASN A 26 -9.70 -22.23 -13.10
C ASN A 26 -10.39 -21.04 -13.81
N ARG A 27 -11.58 -20.65 -13.38
CA ARG A 27 -12.26 -19.45 -13.91
C ARG A 27 -11.73 -18.21 -13.24
N SER A 28 -11.47 -17.19 -14.05
CA SER A 28 -11.13 -15.86 -13.51
C SER A 28 -12.29 -15.29 -12.71
N LEU A 29 -11.98 -14.73 -11.55
CA LEU A 29 -12.91 -13.93 -10.74
C LEU A 29 -12.94 -12.47 -11.19
N GLY A 30 -12.23 -12.11 -12.27
CA GLY A 30 -12.16 -10.76 -12.83
C GLY A 30 -11.40 -9.79 -11.91
N PRO A 31 -10.15 -10.12 -11.51
CA PRO A 31 -9.37 -9.26 -10.64
C PRO A 31 -9.10 -7.91 -11.32
N THR A 32 -9.17 -6.82 -10.54
CA THR A 32 -9.03 -5.46 -11.06
C THR A 32 -7.58 -5.01 -11.18
N GLY A 33 -6.69 -5.64 -10.46
CA GLY A 33 -5.27 -5.31 -10.43
C GLY A 33 -4.96 -3.89 -9.95
N PRO A 34 -3.70 -3.45 -10.12
CA PRO A 34 -3.26 -2.12 -9.66
C PRO A 34 -3.96 -0.96 -10.34
N ASP A 35 -4.43 -1.13 -11.58
CA ASP A 35 -5.17 -0.11 -12.32
C ASP A 35 -6.48 0.31 -11.64
N GLY A 36 -7.04 -0.54 -10.81
CA GLY A 36 -8.21 -0.22 -9.99
C GLY A 36 -7.98 0.96 -9.03
N LEU A 37 -6.73 1.25 -8.66
CA LEU A 37 -6.40 2.46 -7.88
C LEU A 37 -6.60 3.74 -8.69
N PHE A 38 -6.15 3.77 -9.93
CA PHE A 38 -6.35 4.92 -10.83
C PHE A 38 -7.82 5.13 -11.15
N GLY A 39 -8.62 4.05 -11.25
CA GLY A 39 -10.07 4.13 -11.36
C GLY A 39 -10.69 4.90 -10.20
N ARG A 40 -10.22 4.71 -8.97
CA ARG A 40 -10.70 5.44 -7.79
C ARG A 40 -10.34 6.94 -7.84
N VAL A 41 -9.20 7.28 -8.44
CA VAL A 41 -8.84 8.69 -8.68
C VAL A 41 -9.76 9.31 -9.74
N ALA A 42 -10.08 8.57 -10.81
CA ALA A 42 -11.05 9.01 -11.82
C ALA A 42 -12.43 9.30 -11.20
N ASP A 43 -12.91 8.43 -10.30
CA ASP A 43 -14.19 8.60 -9.59
C ASP A 43 -14.24 9.85 -8.70
N MET A 44 -13.08 10.40 -8.31
CA MET A 44 -13.02 11.64 -7.54
C MET A 44 -13.35 12.88 -8.36
N ALA A 45 -13.31 12.79 -9.69
CA ALA A 45 -13.63 13.87 -10.63
C ALA A 45 -12.83 15.18 -10.34
N LEU A 46 -11.57 15.06 -9.96
CA LEU A 46 -10.71 16.21 -9.75
C LEU A 46 -10.47 16.94 -11.07
N PRO A 47 -10.37 18.28 -11.07
CA PRO A 47 -10.15 19.03 -12.30
C PRO A 47 -8.75 18.75 -12.87
N SER A 48 -8.61 18.87 -14.20
CA SER A 48 -7.30 18.94 -14.83
C SER A 48 -6.51 20.11 -14.22
N GLY A 49 -5.22 19.88 -13.95
CA GLY A 49 -4.36 20.83 -13.24
C GLY A 49 -4.47 20.77 -11.71
N ALA A 50 -5.27 19.86 -11.14
CA ALA A 50 -5.23 19.60 -9.70
C ALA A 50 -3.81 19.24 -9.25
N VAL A 51 -3.42 19.72 -8.08
CA VAL A 51 -2.10 19.47 -7.49
C VAL A 51 -2.12 18.15 -6.73
N VAL A 52 -1.31 17.20 -7.16
CA VAL A 52 -1.21 15.87 -6.58
C VAL A 52 0.19 15.64 -6.01
N VAL A 53 0.27 15.07 -4.82
CA VAL A 53 1.54 14.65 -4.21
C VAL A 53 1.61 13.13 -4.23
N ASP A 54 2.61 12.59 -4.93
CA ASP A 54 2.93 11.16 -4.92
C ASP A 54 4.01 10.93 -3.84
N VAL A 55 3.58 10.41 -2.70
CA VAL A 55 4.44 10.21 -1.52
C VAL A 55 5.07 8.83 -1.59
N GLY A 56 6.41 8.79 -1.56
CA GLY A 56 7.21 7.60 -1.83
C GLY A 56 7.17 7.23 -3.30
N CYS A 57 7.39 8.22 -4.16
CA CYS A 57 7.22 8.08 -5.61
C CYS A 57 8.22 7.11 -6.28
N GLY A 58 9.26 6.69 -5.57
CA GLY A 58 10.29 5.82 -6.13
C GLY A 58 10.88 6.41 -7.42
N GLU A 59 10.90 5.63 -8.48
CA GLU A 59 11.40 6.05 -9.80
C GLU A 59 10.36 6.81 -10.64
N GLY A 60 9.19 7.18 -10.08
CA GLY A 60 8.26 8.15 -10.64
C GLY A 60 7.18 7.59 -11.57
N GLU A 61 7.04 6.28 -11.70
CA GLU A 61 6.06 5.65 -12.61
C GLU A 61 4.63 6.16 -12.36
N HIS A 62 4.17 6.13 -11.09
CA HIS A 62 2.83 6.58 -10.74
C HIS A 62 2.65 8.09 -10.89
N ALA A 63 3.68 8.88 -10.54
CA ALA A 63 3.65 10.32 -10.71
C ALA A 63 3.45 10.70 -12.19
N VAL A 64 4.17 10.05 -13.09
CA VAL A 64 4.03 10.25 -14.54
C VAL A 64 2.65 9.78 -15.03
N GLU A 65 2.17 8.62 -14.55
CA GLU A 65 0.84 8.11 -14.91
C GLU A 65 -0.28 9.06 -14.46
N LEU A 66 -0.23 9.57 -13.23
CA LEU A 66 -1.20 10.55 -12.71
C LEU A 66 -1.20 11.85 -13.54
N ALA A 67 -0.02 12.33 -13.92
CA ALA A 67 0.11 13.53 -14.72
C ALA A 67 -0.42 13.33 -16.15
N THR A 68 -0.07 12.21 -16.80
CA THR A 68 -0.43 11.95 -18.19
C THR A 68 -1.87 11.55 -18.37
N ARG A 69 -2.39 10.69 -17.46
CA ARG A 69 -3.75 10.14 -17.54
C ARG A 69 -4.83 11.15 -17.16
N PHE A 70 -4.55 12.01 -16.17
CA PHE A 70 -5.56 12.94 -15.63
C PHE A 70 -5.25 14.42 -15.87
N GLY A 71 -4.08 14.73 -16.41
CA GLY A 71 -3.66 16.12 -16.60
C GLY A 71 -3.35 16.86 -15.29
N PHE A 72 -2.97 16.13 -14.23
CA PHE A 72 -2.63 16.71 -12.94
C PHE A 72 -1.23 17.34 -12.94
N GLN A 73 -1.02 18.30 -12.04
CA GLN A 73 0.30 18.79 -11.68
C GLN A 73 0.81 17.92 -10.53
N VAL A 74 1.79 17.06 -10.79
CA VAL A 74 2.23 16.07 -9.81
C VAL A 74 3.58 16.45 -9.21
N ILE A 75 3.71 16.29 -7.91
CA ILE A 75 4.96 16.43 -7.17
C ILE A 75 5.25 15.06 -6.53
N GLY A 76 6.21 14.32 -7.12
CA GLY A 76 6.73 13.09 -6.54
C GLY A 76 7.73 13.39 -5.44
N VAL A 77 7.57 12.77 -4.29
CA VAL A 77 8.45 12.93 -3.12
C VAL A 77 8.97 11.58 -2.69
N ASP A 78 10.30 11.45 -2.57
CA ASP A 78 10.95 10.22 -2.11
C ASP A 78 12.23 10.57 -1.30
N PRO A 79 12.54 9.85 -0.21
CA PRO A 79 13.74 10.11 0.58
C PRO A 79 15.03 9.66 -0.15
N VAL A 80 14.94 8.75 -1.11
CA VAL A 80 16.08 8.15 -1.78
C VAL A 80 16.49 8.96 -3.00
N ARG A 81 17.60 9.70 -2.89
CA ARG A 81 18.11 10.55 -3.98
C ARG A 81 18.21 9.83 -5.32
N ARG A 82 18.74 8.59 -5.33
CA ARG A 82 18.88 7.77 -6.55
C ARG A 82 17.52 7.58 -7.25
N CYS A 83 16.46 7.34 -6.49
CA CYS A 83 15.11 7.18 -7.02
C CYS A 83 14.59 8.49 -7.63
N VAL A 84 14.77 9.61 -6.92
CA VAL A 84 14.39 10.94 -7.41
C VAL A 84 15.14 11.31 -8.69
N ASP A 85 16.43 10.99 -8.77
CA ASP A 85 17.22 11.27 -9.98
C ASP A 85 16.79 10.38 -11.15
N ALA A 86 16.46 9.10 -10.91
CA ALA A 86 15.88 8.20 -11.92
C ALA A 86 14.49 8.69 -12.39
N ALA A 87 13.64 9.13 -11.46
CA ALA A 87 12.30 9.65 -11.75
C ALA A 87 12.36 10.88 -12.68
N ARG A 88 13.32 11.78 -12.45
CA ARG A 88 13.55 12.95 -13.33
C ARG A 88 13.92 12.56 -14.76
N LEU A 89 14.61 11.43 -14.93
CA LEU A 89 14.99 10.91 -16.26
C LEU A 89 13.82 10.18 -16.95
N LEU A 90 12.93 9.57 -16.17
CA LEU A 90 11.75 8.86 -16.67
C LEU A 90 10.69 9.83 -17.20
N ALA A 91 10.57 11.01 -16.58
CA ALA A 91 9.53 11.96 -16.92
C ALA A 91 9.66 12.46 -18.38
N PRO A 92 8.61 12.31 -19.21
CA PRO A 92 8.65 12.82 -20.59
C PRO A 92 8.80 14.35 -20.62
N PRO A 93 9.47 14.90 -21.63
CA PRO A 93 9.56 16.34 -21.81
C PRO A 93 8.17 17.00 -21.87
N GLY A 94 7.96 18.04 -21.05
CA GLY A 94 6.68 18.75 -20.98
C GLY A 94 5.60 18.08 -20.10
N CYS A 95 5.87 16.91 -19.53
CA CYS A 95 4.99 16.30 -18.53
C CYS A 95 4.93 17.20 -17.27
N PRO A 96 3.73 17.52 -16.74
CA PRO A 96 3.59 18.39 -15.58
C PRO A 96 3.89 17.66 -14.26
N VAL A 97 5.09 17.10 -14.17
CA VAL A 97 5.60 16.40 -13.00
C VAL A 97 6.92 17.00 -12.53
N ASN A 98 7.07 17.13 -11.20
CA ASN A 98 8.30 17.52 -10.54
C ASN A 98 8.66 16.51 -9.46
N PHE A 99 9.95 16.40 -9.12
CA PHE A 99 10.41 15.46 -8.11
C PHE A 99 11.28 16.15 -7.06
N ALA A 100 11.01 15.87 -5.79
CA ALA A 100 11.70 16.43 -4.65
C ALA A 100 12.15 15.34 -3.66
N ILE A 101 13.21 15.62 -2.91
CA ILE A 101 13.63 14.77 -1.79
C ILE A 101 12.83 15.18 -0.55
N GLY A 102 12.25 14.20 0.13
CA GLY A 102 11.48 14.39 1.36
C GLY A 102 10.96 13.05 1.90
N THR A 103 10.40 13.06 3.09
CA THR A 103 9.77 11.89 3.72
C THR A 103 8.27 12.10 3.87
N SER A 104 7.54 11.05 4.20
CA SER A 104 6.10 11.15 4.49
C SER A 104 5.79 12.05 5.68
N GLU A 105 6.74 12.15 6.65
CA GLU A 105 6.62 12.95 7.87
C GLU A 105 7.09 14.40 7.67
N LEU A 106 7.76 14.68 6.55
CA LEU A 106 8.27 16.03 6.21
C LEU A 106 8.23 16.23 4.69
N LEU A 107 7.07 16.62 4.19
CA LEU A 107 6.88 16.91 2.77
C LEU A 107 7.36 18.33 2.42
N PRO A 108 8.13 18.51 1.35
CA PRO A 108 8.67 19.82 0.95
C PRO A 108 7.62 20.69 0.24
N LEU A 109 6.42 20.79 0.84
CA LEU A 109 5.28 21.53 0.29
C LEU A 109 4.67 22.45 1.33
N PRO A 110 4.07 23.57 0.91
CA PRO A 110 3.30 24.44 1.78
C PRO A 110 2.05 23.75 2.34
N SER A 111 1.57 24.23 3.49
CA SER A 111 0.28 23.81 4.04
C SER A 111 -0.86 24.17 3.06
N GLY A 112 -1.85 23.29 2.94
CA GLY A 112 -3.04 23.54 2.12
C GLY A 112 -2.76 23.71 0.63
N SER A 113 -1.75 23.02 0.09
CA SER A 113 -1.33 23.17 -1.31
C SER A 113 -1.80 22.05 -2.22
N ALA A 114 -2.11 20.84 -1.69
CA ALA A 114 -2.46 19.67 -2.47
C ALA A 114 -3.97 19.40 -2.51
N ASP A 115 -4.48 19.04 -3.67
CA ASP A 115 -5.85 18.56 -3.88
C ASP A 115 -5.95 17.06 -3.57
N LEU A 116 -4.87 16.31 -3.85
CA LEU A 116 -4.79 14.87 -3.65
C LEU A 116 -3.42 14.45 -3.14
N ILE A 117 -3.41 13.56 -2.16
CA ILE A 117 -2.25 12.73 -1.81
C ILE A 117 -2.46 11.33 -2.37
N TRP A 118 -1.47 10.86 -3.10
CA TRP A 118 -1.32 9.48 -3.52
C TRP A 118 -0.16 8.88 -2.74
N CYS A 119 -0.38 7.74 -2.06
CA CYS A 119 0.66 7.04 -1.33
C CYS A 119 0.41 5.53 -1.44
N ARG A 120 1.34 4.81 -2.08
CA ARG A 120 1.20 3.39 -2.34
C ARG A 120 2.44 2.62 -1.91
N ASP A 121 2.25 1.59 -1.08
CA ASP A 121 3.28 0.64 -0.62
C ASP A 121 4.47 1.30 0.13
N VAL A 122 4.22 2.43 0.81
CA VAL A 122 5.24 3.23 1.52
C VAL A 122 5.07 3.13 3.04
N LEU A 123 3.84 3.32 3.53
CA LEU A 123 3.60 3.53 4.96
C LEU A 123 3.88 2.29 5.82
N SER A 124 3.97 1.09 5.24
CA SER A 124 4.47 -0.09 5.94
C SER A 124 5.92 0.02 6.40
N LEU A 125 6.71 0.91 5.77
CA LEU A 125 8.11 1.19 6.08
C LEU A 125 8.28 2.35 7.08
N VAL A 126 7.20 3.09 7.37
CA VAL A 126 7.22 4.31 8.18
C VAL A 126 6.85 3.96 9.62
N GLU A 127 7.75 4.26 10.55
CA GLU A 127 7.52 3.99 11.98
C GLU A 127 6.58 5.04 12.61
N ASP A 128 6.78 6.32 12.28
CA ASP A 128 5.97 7.44 12.75
C ASP A 128 4.74 7.66 11.86
N GLN A 129 3.73 6.81 12.04
CA GLN A 129 2.46 6.93 11.33
C GLN A 129 1.73 8.24 11.69
N ASP A 130 1.80 8.68 12.94
CA ASP A 130 1.16 9.91 13.41
C ASP A 130 1.77 11.13 12.72
N GLY A 131 3.09 11.19 12.63
CA GLY A 131 3.81 12.23 11.89
C GLY A 131 3.43 12.26 10.42
N ALA A 132 3.40 11.10 9.75
CA ALA A 132 3.06 11.00 8.34
C ALA A 132 1.63 11.49 8.05
N TYR A 133 0.63 11.01 8.78
CA TYR A 133 -0.76 11.44 8.56
C TYR A 133 -1.02 12.88 8.98
N SER A 134 -0.32 13.41 10.01
CA SER A 134 -0.37 14.82 10.37
C SER A 134 0.19 15.70 9.26
N GLU A 135 1.25 15.25 8.59
CA GLU A 135 1.85 15.94 7.46
C GLU A 135 0.95 15.89 6.23
N PHE A 136 0.30 14.75 5.96
CA PHE A 136 -0.71 14.65 4.91
C PHE A 136 -1.86 15.64 5.15
N ARG A 137 -2.35 15.72 6.41
CA ARG A 137 -3.38 16.69 6.78
C ARG A 137 -2.92 18.13 6.59
N ARG A 138 -1.66 18.44 6.92
CA ARG A 138 -1.09 19.79 6.76
C ARG A 138 -1.05 20.21 5.29
N VAL A 139 -0.62 19.32 4.43
CA VAL A 139 -0.41 19.60 3.00
C VAL A 139 -1.73 19.64 2.22
N LEU A 140 -2.72 18.85 2.62
CA LEU A 140 -4.02 18.82 1.97
C LEU A 140 -4.79 20.14 2.15
N LYS A 141 -5.35 20.63 1.06
CA LYS A 141 -6.34 21.71 1.07
C LYS A 141 -7.56 21.33 1.92
N PRO A 142 -8.36 22.30 2.40
CA PRO A 142 -9.70 21.98 2.88
C PRO A 142 -10.48 21.21 1.82
N GLY A 143 -11.11 20.10 2.21
CA GLY A 143 -11.79 19.17 1.27
C GLY A 143 -10.87 18.36 0.36
N GLY A 144 -9.55 18.49 0.49
CA GLY A 144 -8.58 17.68 -0.22
C GLY A 144 -8.68 16.19 0.16
N ARG A 145 -8.21 15.32 -0.71
CA ARG A 145 -8.40 13.86 -0.60
C ARG A 145 -7.08 13.11 -0.55
N ALA A 146 -7.13 11.86 -0.09
CA ALA A 146 -5.98 10.97 -0.20
C ALA A 146 -6.41 9.56 -0.64
N VAL A 147 -5.58 8.94 -1.47
CA VAL A 147 -5.62 7.53 -1.81
C VAL A 147 -4.38 6.88 -1.21
N ILE A 148 -4.60 6.06 -0.20
CA ILE A 148 -3.54 5.35 0.49
C ILE A 148 -3.72 3.86 0.24
N CYS A 149 -2.70 3.21 -0.32
CA CYS A 149 -2.66 1.75 -0.41
C CYS A 149 -1.52 1.24 0.47
N GLN A 150 -1.85 0.37 1.41
CA GLN A 150 -0.90 -0.19 2.37
C GLN A 150 -1.21 -1.65 2.64
N THR A 151 -0.16 -2.46 2.77
CA THR A 151 -0.25 -3.87 3.11
C THR A 151 -0.13 -4.07 4.63
N PHE A 152 -0.92 -4.98 5.16
CA PHE A 152 -0.99 -5.30 6.59
C PHE A 152 -0.82 -6.80 6.84
N ALA A 153 -0.31 -7.15 8.00
CA ALA A 153 -0.32 -8.51 8.50
C ALA A 153 -1.76 -8.91 8.89
N THR A 154 -2.09 -10.18 8.65
CA THR A 154 -3.34 -10.77 9.10
C THR A 154 -3.08 -11.74 10.27
N SER A 155 -4.15 -12.27 10.86
CA SER A 155 -4.04 -13.30 11.90
C SER A 155 -3.45 -14.64 11.40
N LEU A 156 -3.29 -14.79 10.09
CA LEU A 156 -2.69 -15.99 9.49
C LEU A 156 -1.16 -15.90 9.39
N LEU A 157 -0.57 -14.71 9.58
CA LEU A 157 0.88 -14.54 9.59
C LEU A 157 1.42 -14.98 10.96
N GLU A 158 2.17 -16.09 10.96
CA GLU A 158 2.73 -16.66 12.17
C GLU A 158 3.86 -15.77 12.75
N PRO A 159 4.05 -15.72 14.08
CA PRO A 159 5.08 -14.91 14.71
C PRO A 159 6.50 -15.15 14.16
N GLY A 160 6.84 -16.42 13.87
CA GLY A 160 8.14 -16.79 13.30
C GLY A 160 8.33 -16.27 11.87
N GLU A 161 7.27 -16.27 11.08
CA GLU A 161 7.28 -15.71 9.72
C GLU A 161 7.42 -14.17 9.75
N ALA A 162 6.67 -13.53 10.64
CA ALA A 162 6.76 -12.08 10.83
C ALA A 162 8.16 -11.64 11.29
N ALA A 163 8.78 -12.39 12.21
CA ALA A 163 10.13 -12.12 12.72
C ALA A 163 11.22 -12.16 11.63
N PHE A 164 11.02 -12.95 10.58
CA PHE A 164 11.90 -12.96 9.41
C PHE A 164 11.50 -11.89 8.39
N LEU A 165 10.22 -11.89 8.00
CA LEU A 165 9.73 -11.10 6.86
C LEU A 165 9.84 -9.60 7.09
N LEU A 166 9.37 -9.10 8.24
CA LEU A 166 9.28 -7.65 8.45
C LEU A 166 10.64 -6.97 8.45
N PRO A 167 11.68 -7.47 9.16
CA PRO A 167 13.02 -6.89 9.06
C PRO A 167 13.63 -7.02 7.66
N ALA A 168 13.42 -8.15 6.98
CA ALA A 168 13.94 -8.36 5.62
C ALA A 168 13.36 -7.35 4.62
N MET A 169 12.10 -6.94 4.81
CA MET A 169 11.42 -5.95 3.97
C MET A 169 11.53 -4.52 4.51
N GLY A 170 12.20 -4.30 5.65
CA GLY A 170 12.30 -2.98 6.29
C GLY A 170 10.98 -2.47 6.86
N CYS A 171 10.01 -3.35 7.11
CA CYS A 171 8.70 -2.96 7.60
C CYS A 171 8.69 -2.75 9.11
N SER A 172 7.98 -1.70 9.56
CA SER A 172 7.67 -1.50 10.97
C SER A 172 6.52 -2.41 11.42
N ALA A 173 6.74 -3.18 12.49
CA ALA A 173 5.72 -4.08 13.01
C ALA A 173 4.45 -3.36 13.47
N SER A 174 4.56 -2.11 13.95
CA SER A 174 3.42 -1.27 14.30
C SER A 174 2.63 -0.83 13.08
N ALA A 175 3.31 -0.45 11.99
CA ALA A 175 2.71 -0.03 10.73
C ALA A 175 2.03 -1.18 9.97
N MET A 176 2.38 -2.44 10.29
CA MET A 176 1.71 -3.61 9.73
C MET A 176 0.37 -3.95 10.39
N ARG A 177 -0.09 -3.12 11.33
CA ARG A 177 -1.36 -3.27 12.04
C ARG A 177 -2.36 -2.21 11.56
N PRO A 178 -3.51 -2.62 10.99
CA PRO A 178 -4.51 -1.67 10.51
C PRO A 178 -4.99 -0.69 11.59
N GLU A 179 -5.07 -1.15 12.83
CA GLU A 179 -5.55 -0.34 13.96
C GLU A 179 -4.61 0.84 14.23
N THR A 180 -3.29 0.65 14.09
CA THR A 180 -2.29 1.72 14.24
C THR A 180 -2.48 2.79 13.15
N THR A 181 -2.60 2.36 11.91
CA THR A 181 -2.86 3.25 10.76
C THR A 181 -4.17 4.02 10.91
N GLU A 182 -5.27 3.33 11.28
CA GLU A 182 -6.58 3.98 11.43
C GLU A 182 -6.61 4.95 12.62
N ALA A 183 -5.88 4.64 13.70
CA ALA A 183 -5.71 5.58 14.82
C ALA A 183 -4.97 6.85 14.38
N ALA A 184 -3.86 6.72 13.65
CA ALA A 184 -3.08 7.85 13.14
C ALA A 184 -3.91 8.72 12.16
N ILE A 185 -4.68 8.11 11.26
CA ILE A 185 -5.60 8.82 10.36
C ILE A 185 -6.59 9.68 11.16
N ASN A 186 -7.24 9.07 12.16
CA ASN A 186 -8.23 9.77 12.99
C ASN A 186 -7.59 10.88 13.85
N GLN A 187 -6.41 10.64 14.42
CA GLN A 187 -5.66 11.61 15.21
C GLN A 187 -5.24 12.83 14.38
N ALA A 188 -4.87 12.62 13.12
CA ALA A 188 -4.58 13.70 12.19
C ALA A 188 -5.82 14.50 11.76
N GLY A 189 -7.03 14.11 12.17
CA GLY A 189 -8.28 14.74 11.78
C GLY A 189 -8.67 14.46 10.32
N LEU A 190 -8.14 13.41 9.72
CA LEU A 190 -8.56 12.93 8.41
C LEU A 190 -9.74 11.98 8.57
N ARG A 191 -10.66 12.02 7.62
CA ARG A 191 -11.85 11.17 7.62
C ARG A 191 -11.66 10.01 6.65
N ILE A 192 -11.93 8.80 7.12
CA ILE A 192 -11.96 7.61 6.27
C ILE A 192 -13.33 7.54 5.59
N GLU A 193 -13.38 7.87 4.30
CA GLU A 193 -14.58 7.79 3.48
C GLU A 193 -14.86 6.35 3.05
N ARG A 194 -13.82 5.60 2.72
CA ARG A 194 -13.95 4.22 2.27
C ARG A 194 -12.72 3.39 2.63
N ARG A 195 -12.96 2.14 3.02
CA ARG A 195 -11.94 1.08 3.13
C ARG A 195 -12.24 0.01 2.10
N VAL A 196 -11.22 -0.45 1.42
CA VAL A 196 -11.33 -1.57 0.47
C VAL A 196 -10.23 -2.56 0.80
N VAL A 197 -10.60 -3.79 1.09
CA VAL A 197 -9.67 -4.89 1.27
C VAL A 197 -9.47 -5.53 -0.10
N LEU A 198 -8.23 -5.63 -0.55
CA LEU A 198 -7.92 -6.19 -1.87
C LEU A 198 -7.77 -7.71 -1.84
N GLY A 199 -7.43 -8.29 -0.66
CA GLY A 199 -7.20 -9.73 -0.57
C GLY A 199 -6.11 -10.19 -1.54
N SER A 200 -6.42 -11.21 -2.34
CA SER A 200 -5.55 -11.78 -3.39
C SER A 200 -5.70 -11.11 -4.76
N ASP A 201 -6.61 -10.13 -4.91
CA ASP A 201 -6.99 -9.51 -6.20
C ASP A 201 -5.80 -9.18 -7.10
N TRP A 202 -4.79 -8.49 -6.57
CA TRP A 202 -3.61 -8.15 -7.37
C TRP A 202 -2.72 -9.34 -7.70
N GLY A 203 -2.62 -10.30 -6.79
CA GLY A 203 -1.88 -11.53 -7.03
C GLY A 203 -2.52 -12.34 -8.16
N GLU A 204 -3.85 -12.49 -8.12
CA GLU A 204 -4.64 -13.15 -9.16
C GLU A 204 -4.50 -12.42 -10.50
N TYR A 205 -4.63 -11.08 -10.51
CA TYR A 205 -4.43 -10.26 -11.70
C TYR A 205 -3.07 -10.53 -12.37
N TYR A 206 -1.99 -10.53 -11.58
CA TYR A 206 -0.67 -10.81 -12.12
C TYR A 206 -0.55 -12.25 -12.65
N GLN A 207 -1.13 -13.23 -11.97
CA GLN A 207 -1.14 -14.63 -12.45
C GLN A 207 -1.86 -14.77 -13.79
N GLU A 208 -2.95 -14.06 -13.98
CA GLU A 208 -3.77 -14.15 -15.19
C GLU A 208 -3.23 -13.31 -16.34
N HIS A 209 -2.61 -12.15 -16.08
CA HIS A 209 -2.31 -11.15 -17.10
C HIS A 209 -0.82 -10.84 -17.30
N VAL A 210 0.03 -11.13 -16.29
CA VAL A 210 1.46 -10.76 -16.31
C VAL A 210 2.32 -11.92 -15.82
N PRO A 211 2.38 -13.04 -16.56
CA PRO A 211 3.06 -14.29 -16.13
C PRO A 211 4.53 -14.08 -15.75
N GLU A 212 5.20 -13.09 -16.33
CA GLU A 212 6.61 -12.76 -16.05
C GLU A 212 6.81 -12.33 -14.58
N ARG A 213 5.78 -11.83 -13.93
CA ARG A 213 5.78 -11.41 -12.51
C ARG A 213 5.38 -12.51 -11.54
N CYS A 214 5.08 -13.73 -12.02
CA CYS A 214 4.53 -14.82 -11.20
C CYS A 214 5.56 -15.80 -10.62
N GLY A 215 6.84 -15.56 -10.81
CA GLY A 215 7.90 -16.46 -10.39
C GLY A 215 8.17 -16.53 -8.87
N HIS A 216 7.45 -15.80 -8.03
CA HIS A 216 7.79 -15.64 -6.62
C HIS A 216 7.80 -16.94 -5.82
N LEU A 217 6.78 -17.80 -5.99
CA LEU A 217 6.74 -19.11 -5.33
C LEU A 217 7.91 -20.02 -5.77
N LEU A 218 8.18 -20.08 -7.06
CA LEU A 218 9.29 -20.87 -7.60
C LEU A 218 10.64 -20.33 -7.11
N HIS A 219 10.80 -18.99 -7.06
CA HIS A 219 12.02 -18.36 -6.58
C HIS A 219 12.21 -18.61 -5.08
N ALA A 220 11.17 -18.47 -4.27
CA ALA A 220 11.22 -18.82 -2.85
C ALA A 220 11.64 -20.28 -2.64
N ALA A 221 11.03 -21.23 -3.39
CA ALA A 221 11.36 -22.65 -3.31
C ALA A 221 12.85 -22.91 -3.65
N ARG A 222 13.39 -22.24 -4.66
CA ARG A 222 14.81 -22.35 -5.05
C ARG A 222 15.75 -21.78 -4.00
N LEU A 223 15.42 -20.61 -3.45
CA LEU A 223 16.19 -19.95 -2.39
C LEU A 223 16.24 -20.82 -1.13
N LEU A 224 15.10 -21.36 -0.71
CA LEU A 224 14.98 -22.22 0.47
C LEU A 224 15.67 -23.58 0.30
N ARG A 225 15.73 -24.12 -0.94
CA ARG A 225 16.35 -25.41 -1.21
C ARG A 225 17.88 -25.37 -1.16
N GLU A 226 18.49 -24.26 -1.63
CA GLU A 226 19.94 -24.13 -1.71
C GLU A 226 20.42 -22.78 -1.15
N PRO A 227 20.16 -22.46 0.15
CA PRO A 227 20.44 -21.14 0.71
C PRO A 227 21.93 -20.78 0.63
N GLU A 228 22.82 -21.70 0.96
CA GLU A 228 24.27 -21.47 0.95
C GLU A 228 24.82 -21.07 -0.42
N ARG A 229 24.27 -21.62 -1.50
CA ARG A 229 24.62 -21.25 -2.87
C ARG A 229 24.38 -19.76 -3.13
N TYR A 230 23.22 -19.25 -2.71
CA TYR A 230 22.83 -17.86 -2.95
C TYR A 230 23.51 -16.91 -1.97
N ILE A 231 23.65 -17.30 -0.70
CA ILE A 231 24.34 -16.53 0.33
C ILE A 231 25.82 -16.34 -0.05
N THR A 232 26.50 -17.40 -0.47
CA THR A 232 27.90 -17.33 -0.91
C THR A 232 28.07 -16.39 -2.11
N ARG A 233 27.13 -16.40 -3.03
CA ARG A 233 27.23 -15.61 -4.27
C ARG A 233 26.82 -14.15 -4.09
N PHE A 234 25.77 -13.87 -3.32
CA PHE A 234 25.13 -12.56 -3.25
C PHE A 234 25.19 -11.91 -1.86
N GLY A 235 25.63 -12.63 -0.85
CA GLY A 235 25.64 -12.20 0.56
C GLY A 235 24.31 -12.47 1.27
N LYS A 236 24.40 -12.61 2.60
CA LYS A 236 23.25 -12.93 3.46
C LYS A 236 22.15 -11.88 3.38
N GLN A 237 22.51 -10.60 3.41
CA GLN A 237 21.53 -9.51 3.37
C GLN A 237 20.71 -9.53 2.07
N ASN A 238 21.37 -9.65 0.92
CA ASN A 238 20.67 -9.71 -0.37
C ASN A 238 19.81 -10.97 -0.50
N TYR A 239 20.28 -12.08 0.07
CA TYR A 239 19.48 -13.31 0.15
C TYR A 239 18.22 -13.11 0.97
N ASP A 240 18.31 -12.50 2.17
CA ASP A 240 17.16 -12.27 3.03
C ASP A 240 16.13 -11.33 2.39
N ILE A 241 16.60 -10.23 1.80
CA ILE A 241 15.73 -9.28 1.08
C ILE A 241 15.02 -9.99 -0.08
N LYS A 242 15.76 -10.79 -0.89
CA LYS A 242 15.15 -11.47 -2.04
C LYS A 242 14.19 -12.58 -1.64
N LEU A 243 14.51 -13.33 -0.58
CA LEU A 243 13.57 -14.31 -0.02
C LEU A 243 12.34 -13.62 0.57
N GLY A 244 12.55 -12.52 1.31
CA GLY A 244 11.46 -11.69 1.85
C GLY A 244 10.53 -11.17 0.76
N ASP A 245 11.07 -10.62 -0.32
CA ASP A 245 10.31 -10.17 -1.50
C ASP A 245 9.45 -11.29 -2.11
N CYS A 246 10.04 -12.47 -2.31
CA CYS A 246 9.29 -13.62 -2.82
C CYS A 246 8.18 -14.06 -1.86
N LEU A 247 8.47 -14.15 -0.55
CA LEU A 247 7.49 -14.54 0.46
C LEU A 247 6.40 -13.50 0.63
N TRP A 248 6.70 -12.21 0.50
CA TRP A 248 5.71 -11.14 0.54
C TRP A 248 4.59 -11.39 -0.47
N HIS A 249 4.96 -11.63 -1.72
CA HIS A 249 3.98 -11.89 -2.79
C HIS A 249 3.20 -13.19 -2.56
N VAL A 250 3.88 -14.27 -2.13
CA VAL A 250 3.21 -15.53 -1.78
C VAL A 250 2.22 -15.32 -0.63
N TYR A 251 2.61 -14.56 0.40
CA TYR A 251 1.78 -14.31 1.58
C TYR A 251 0.58 -13.40 1.27
N CYS A 252 0.70 -12.48 0.32
CA CYS A 252 -0.45 -11.75 -0.21
C CYS A 252 -1.45 -12.69 -0.89
N MET A 253 -0.97 -13.65 -1.68
CA MET A 253 -1.83 -14.62 -2.38
C MET A 253 -2.60 -15.54 -1.42
N ILE A 254 -1.96 -15.98 -0.32
CA ILE A 254 -2.58 -16.92 0.63
C ILE A 254 -3.19 -16.24 1.86
N GLY A 255 -3.33 -14.91 1.83
CA GLY A 255 -4.02 -14.13 2.85
C GLY A 255 -3.28 -13.91 4.17
N LYS A 256 -1.98 -14.25 4.27
CA LYS A 256 -1.13 -13.91 5.43
C LYS A 256 -0.81 -12.43 5.50
N LEU A 257 -0.73 -11.79 4.34
CA LEU A 257 -0.70 -10.35 4.16
C LEU A 257 -1.94 -9.92 3.38
N SER A 258 -2.43 -8.71 3.64
CA SER A 258 -3.59 -8.18 2.95
C SER A 258 -3.45 -6.69 2.71
N SER A 259 -3.51 -6.26 1.45
CA SER A 259 -3.48 -4.86 1.10
C SER A 259 -4.86 -4.22 1.28
N ARG A 260 -4.87 -2.99 1.80
CA ARG A 260 -6.06 -2.16 1.95
C ARG A 260 -5.88 -0.83 1.25
N VAL A 261 -6.96 -0.36 0.66
CA VAL A 261 -7.04 0.99 0.13
C VAL A 261 -7.92 1.83 1.04
N TYR A 262 -7.39 2.95 1.49
CA TYR A 262 -8.13 3.98 2.22
C TYR A 262 -8.35 5.17 1.29
N LEU A 263 -9.62 5.58 1.14
CA LEU A 263 -9.98 6.86 0.55
C LEU A 263 -10.26 7.81 1.71
N LEU A 264 -9.45 8.86 1.80
CA LEU A 264 -9.52 9.82 2.91
C LEU A 264 -9.94 11.18 2.39
N SER A 265 -10.52 12.00 3.29
CA SER A 265 -10.77 13.42 3.05
C SER A 265 -10.29 14.28 4.22
N ALA A 266 -9.80 15.47 3.90
CA ALA A 266 -9.58 16.53 4.87
C ALA A 266 -10.89 17.28 5.14
N PRO A 267 -11.15 17.80 6.35
CA PRO A 267 -12.31 18.65 6.63
C PRO A 267 -12.38 19.86 5.70
N ASN A 268 -13.59 20.29 5.35
CA ASN A 268 -13.83 21.45 4.47
C ASN A 268 -13.48 22.79 5.14
N GLU A 269 -13.50 22.84 6.46
CA GLU A 269 -13.16 24.04 7.22
C GLU A 269 -11.95 23.78 8.12
N VAL A 270 -11.04 24.75 8.15
CA VAL A 270 -10.04 24.82 9.21
C VAL A 270 -10.81 25.29 10.43
N GLY A 271 -11.21 24.37 11.30
CA GLY A 271 -11.82 24.71 12.59
C GLY A 271 -10.85 25.59 13.40
N MET A 272 -10.99 26.89 13.30
CA MET A 272 -10.40 27.79 14.26
C MET A 272 -11.06 27.46 15.62
N PRO A 273 -10.30 27.14 16.68
CA PRO A 273 -10.88 27.11 18.00
C PRO A 273 -11.50 28.48 18.23
N GLY A 274 -12.83 28.54 18.41
CA GLY A 274 -13.52 29.78 18.74
C GLY A 274 -12.87 30.40 19.96
N PRO A 275 -12.84 31.76 20.04
CA PRO A 275 -12.30 32.42 21.22
C PRO A 275 -13.08 31.91 22.42
N THR A 276 -12.36 31.36 23.40
CA THR A 276 -12.92 31.03 24.72
C THR A 276 -13.57 32.28 25.25
N ALA A 277 -14.89 32.26 25.36
CA ALA A 277 -15.64 33.34 25.98
C ALA A 277 -15.09 33.51 27.39
N GLY A 278 -14.35 34.61 27.60
CA GLY A 278 -13.89 35.01 28.90
C GLY A 278 -15.12 35.21 29.79
N SER A 279 -15.18 34.46 30.88
CA SER A 279 -16.12 34.65 31.95
C SER A 279 -15.92 36.05 32.49
N ALA A 280 -16.83 36.98 32.18
CA ALA A 280 -16.95 38.23 32.88
C ALA A 280 -17.52 37.93 34.27
N GLU A 281 -16.74 38.10 35.30
CA GLU A 281 -17.23 38.17 36.68
C GLU A 281 -18.07 39.44 36.81
N PRO A 282 -19.26 39.39 37.40
CA PRO A 282 -19.99 40.57 37.77
C PRO A 282 -19.39 41.07 39.09
N GLY A 283 -18.70 42.23 39.05
CA GLY A 283 -18.35 42.99 40.24
C GLY A 283 -19.62 43.55 40.86
N GLY A 284 -19.83 43.23 42.14
CA GLY A 284 -20.70 43.88 43.08
C GLY A 284 -19.88 44.49 44.22
#